data_3826e1c5d789ce650092008e498544a0
#
_entry.id   3826e1c5d789ce650092008e498544a0
#
_cell.length_a   1.000
_cell.length_b   1.000
_cell.length_c   1.000
_cell.angle_alpha   90.00
_cell.angle_beta   90.00
_cell.angle_gamma   90.00
#
_symmetry.space_group_name_H-M   'P 1'
#
loop_
_entity.id
_entity.type
_entity.pdbx_description
1 polymer ?
#
loop_
_entity_poly.entity_id
_entity_poly.type
_entity_poly.pdbx_seq_one_letter_code
_entity_poly.pdbx_strand_id
1 'polypeptide(L)'
;RAVGHFWAASSVTEGIERGARSALNGRENVRIVATITQFHAITPKVRGMDDVGVHNIQYTVQVFDARSGAALTEPQNIKAEFPALVGKAGDEADAAGNTQRVQIVNHIAAVTQNWLGKGADPRGKYSRLGR
;
A
#
# COMPACT_ATOMS: atom_id res chain seq x y z
N ARG A 1 -18.99 5.96 1.70
CA ARG A 1 -19.61 4.75 1.21
C ARG A 1 -18.97 3.52 1.78
N ALA A 2 -19.81 2.65 2.29
CA ALA A 2 -19.36 1.47 2.98
C ALA A 2 -18.51 0.56 2.07
N VAL A 3 -18.96 0.34 0.83
CA VAL A 3 -18.23 -0.54 -0.09
C VAL A 3 -16.87 0.02 -0.46
N GLY A 4 -16.79 1.33 -0.74
CA GLY A 4 -15.52 1.96 -1.09
C GLY A 4 -14.53 1.93 0.07
N HIS A 5 -15.01 2.25 1.28
CA HIS A 5 -14.16 2.21 2.47
C HIS A 5 -13.68 0.79 2.77
N PHE A 6 -14.57 -0.19 2.63
CA PHE A 6 -14.22 -1.58 2.88
C PHE A 6 -13.13 -2.06 1.92
N TRP A 7 -13.28 -1.72 0.63
CA TRP A 7 -12.31 -2.11 -0.37
C TRP A 7 -10.93 -1.50 -0.10
N ALA A 8 -10.90 -0.19 0.22
CA ALA A 8 -9.66 0.50 0.52
C ALA A 8 -9.00 -0.09 1.77
N ALA A 9 -9.76 -0.27 2.85
CA ALA A 9 -9.24 -0.82 4.09
C ALA A 9 -8.69 -2.22 3.88
N SER A 10 -9.41 -3.09 3.16
CA SER A 10 -8.94 -4.46 2.96
C SER A 10 -7.69 -4.51 2.11
N SER A 11 -7.55 -3.64 1.11
CA SER A 11 -6.35 -3.61 0.26
C SER A 11 -5.12 -3.15 1.03
N VAL A 12 -5.26 -2.11 1.84
CA VAL A 12 -4.14 -1.60 2.65
C VAL A 12 -3.78 -2.63 3.72
N THR A 13 -4.76 -3.22 4.39
CA THR A 13 -4.52 -4.22 5.42
C THR A 13 -3.78 -5.42 4.86
N GLU A 14 -4.24 -5.96 3.75
CA GLU A 14 -3.59 -7.13 3.13
C GLU A 14 -2.17 -6.80 2.72
N GLY A 15 -1.94 -5.64 2.13
CA GLY A 15 -0.60 -5.24 1.72
C GLY A 15 0.34 -5.12 2.90
N ILE A 16 -0.10 -4.46 3.98
CA ILE A 16 0.73 -4.30 5.18
C ILE A 16 1.01 -5.66 5.81
N GLU A 17 0.01 -6.53 5.92
CA GLU A 17 0.19 -7.86 6.50
C GLU A 17 1.21 -8.70 5.72
N ARG A 18 1.12 -8.70 4.40
CA ARG A 18 2.08 -9.43 3.57
C ARG A 18 3.48 -8.89 3.72
N GLY A 19 3.63 -7.57 3.68
CA GLY A 19 4.93 -6.93 3.82
C GLY A 19 5.55 -7.20 5.18
N ALA A 20 4.74 -7.10 6.23
CA ALA A 20 5.20 -7.34 7.58
C ALA A 20 5.61 -8.80 7.80
N ARG A 21 4.84 -9.76 7.30
CA ARG A 21 5.21 -11.18 7.43
C ARG A 21 6.53 -11.48 6.77
N SER A 22 6.80 -10.85 5.63
CA SER A 22 8.05 -11.06 4.92
C SER A 22 9.23 -10.44 5.64
N ALA A 23 9.03 -9.32 6.32
CA ALA A 23 10.11 -8.56 6.95
C ALA A 23 10.33 -8.92 8.42
N LEU A 24 9.26 -9.29 9.13
CA LEU A 24 9.31 -9.52 10.58
C LEU A 24 9.19 -11.01 10.87
N ASN A 25 10.32 -11.63 11.18
CA ASN A 25 10.35 -13.04 11.55
C ASN A 25 11.06 -13.23 12.91
N GLY A 26 11.04 -12.20 13.74
CA GLY A 26 11.60 -12.26 15.07
C GLY A 26 10.66 -12.93 16.07
N ARG A 27 11.09 -13.00 17.32
CA ARG A 27 10.33 -13.65 18.38
C ARG A 27 9.26 -12.77 18.99
N GLU A 28 9.41 -11.45 18.87
CA GLU A 28 8.47 -10.52 19.46
C GLU A 28 7.26 -10.35 18.59
N ASN A 29 6.09 -10.36 19.20
CA ASN A 29 4.86 -10.07 18.50
C ASN A 29 4.61 -8.58 18.51
N VAL A 30 4.29 -8.03 17.36
CA VAL A 30 3.98 -6.61 17.23
C VAL A 30 2.58 -6.44 16.67
N ARG A 31 2.00 -5.28 16.96
CA ARG A 31 0.74 -4.86 16.40
C ARG A 31 0.98 -3.60 15.57
N ILE A 32 0.58 -3.65 14.31
CA ILE A 32 0.72 -2.50 13.43
C ILE A 32 -0.65 -1.86 13.28
N VAL A 33 -0.73 -0.58 13.62
CA VAL A 33 -1.96 0.20 13.45
C VAL A 33 -1.78 1.14 12.28
N ALA A 34 -2.65 1.03 11.29
CA ALA A 34 -2.62 1.88 10.12
C ALA A 34 -3.93 2.64 9.98
N THR A 35 -3.83 3.91 9.67
CA THR A 35 -4.98 4.77 9.41
C THR A 35 -4.87 5.33 8.00
N ILE A 36 -5.83 5.01 7.14
CA ILE A 36 -5.83 5.50 5.77
C ILE A 36 -6.22 6.98 5.79
N THR A 37 -5.36 7.82 5.23
CA THR A 37 -5.62 9.25 5.13
C THR A 37 -6.03 9.66 3.73
N GLN A 38 -5.63 8.88 2.72
CA GLN A 38 -6.02 9.14 1.35
C GLN A 38 -6.00 7.85 0.55
N PHE A 39 -7.03 7.62 -0.26
CA PHE A 39 -7.08 6.46 -1.12
C PHE A 39 -7.84 6.82 -2.40
N HIS A 40 -7.09 7.13 -3.44
CA HIS A 40 -7.62 7.47 -4.76
C HIS A 40 -7.03 6.54 -5.80
N ALA A 41 -7.74 5.45 -6.09
CA ALA A 41 -7.42 4.60 -7.21
C ALA A 41 -8.09 5.19 -8.46
N ILE A 42 -7.48 5.00 -9.62
CA ILE A 42 -8.08 5.52 -10.84
C ILE A 42 -9.39 4.80 -11.16
N THR A 43 -10.32 5.52 -11.74
CA THR A 43 -11.61 4.95 -12.14
C THR A 43 -11.48 4.17 -13.45
N PRO A 44 -12.42 3.27 -13.76
CA PRO A 44 -12.42 2.58 -15.04
C PRO A 44 -12.46 3.55 -16.23
N LYS A 45 -13.12 4.68 -16.08
CA LYS A 45 -13.18 5.70 -17.14
C LYS A 45 -11.79 6.27 -17.41
N VAL A 46 -11.07 6.66 -16.36
CA VAL A 46 -9.71 7.20 -16.52
C VAL A 46 -8.78 6.13 -17.08
N ARG A 47 -8.93 4.89 -16.62
CA ARG A 47 -8.10 3.78 -17.08
C ARG A 47 -8.27 3.50 -18.58
N GLY A 48 -9.46 3.78 -19.11
CA GLY A 48 -9.73 3.61 -20.55
C GLY A 48 -9.09 4.67 -21.44
N MET A 49 -8.52 5.71 -20.87
CA MET A 49 -7.84 6.76 -21.62
C MET A 49 -6.36 6.41 -21.78
N ASP A 50 -5.77 6.83 -22.89
CA ASP A 50 -4.33 6.66 -23.10
C ASP A 50 -3.55 7.74 -22.38
N ASP A 51 -3.85 7.93 -21.11
CA ASP A 51 -3.24 8.97 -20.29
C ASP A 51 -2.56 8.37 -19.10
N VAL A 52 -1.71 9.15 -18.44
CA VAL A 52 -0.99 8.70 -17.24
C VAL A 52 -1.89 8.86 -16.05
N GLY A 53 -2.04 7.77 -15.28
CA GLY A 53 -2.76 7.78 -14.02
C GLY A 53 -1.84 7.42 -12.88
N VAL A 54 -2.19 7.90 -11.69
CA VAL A 54 -1.45 7.57 -10.46
C VAL A 54 -2.45 7.11 -9.42
N HIS A 55 -2.15 5.99 -8.78
CA HIS A 55 -2.86 5.59 -7.57
C HIS A 55 -2.30 6.40 -6.42
N ASN A 56 -3.15 7.16 -5.77
CA ASN A 56 -2.74 8.09 -4.72
C ASN A 56 -3.20 7.55 -3.38
N ILE A 57 -2.26 6.94 -2.65
CA ILE A 57 -2.56 6.23 -1.41
C ILE A 57 -1.64 6.76 -0.32
N GLN A 58 -2.23 7.17 0.80
CA GLN A 58 -1.48 7.61 1.97
C GLN A 58 -2.12 7.02 3.22
N TYR A 59 -1.28 6.69 4.17
CA TYR A 59 -1.73 6.19 5.46
C TYR A 59 -0.67 6.47 6.51
N THR A 60 -1.10 6.53 7.76
CA THR A 60 -0.16 6.59 8.88
C THR A 60 -0.03 5.20 9.45
N VAL A 61 1.17 4.85 9.89
CA VAL A 61 1.43 3.57 10.55
C VAL A 61 2.19 3.80 11.84
N GLN A 62 1.93 2.94 12.81
CA GLN A 62 2.65 2.92 14.06
C GLN A 62 2.74 1.48 14.54
N VAL A 63 3.89 1.11 15.09
CA VAL A 63 4.12 -0.25 15.59
C VAL A 63 4.09 -0.24 17.10
N PHE A 64 3.37 -1.18 17.67
CA PHE A 64 3.25 -1.37 19.10
C PHE A 64 3.70 -2.78 19.49
N ASP A 65 4.26 -2.89 20.67
CA ASP A 65 4.48 -4.20 21.27
C ASP A 65 3.12 -4.82 21.56
N ALA A 66 2.87 -6.01 21.03
CA ALA A 66 1.56 -6.65 21.17
C ALA A 66 1.28 -7.09 22.62
N ARG A 67 2.32 -7.31 23.39
CA ARG A 67 2.18 -7.78 24.77
C ARG A 67 1.97 -6.65 25.74
N SER A 68 2.79 -5.62 25.69
CA SER A 68 2.73 -4.50 26.63
C SER A 68 1.84 -3.36 26.16
N GLY A 69 1.59 -3.26 24.85
CA GLY A 69 0.87 -2.14 24.26
C GLY A 69 1.74 -0.89 24.09
N ALA A 70 3.01 -0.97 24.42
CA ALA A 70 3.89 0.18 24.32
C ALA A 70 4.21 0.49 22.86
N ALA A 71 4.27 1.77 22.51
CA ALA A 71 4.64 2.19 21.18
C ALA A 71 6.13 1.93 20.94
N LEU A 72 6.44 1.25 19.85
CA LEU A 72 7.80 0.97 19.44
C LEU A 72 8.31 1.97 18.41
N THR A 73 7.42 2.66 17.73
CA THR A 73 7.76 3.71 16.79
C THR A 73 6.85 4.91 17.00
N GLU A 74 7.29 6.06 16.49
CA GLU A 74 6.39 7.19 16.33
C GLU A 74 5.43 6.91 15.19
N PRO A 75 4.24 7.54 15.17
CA PRO A 75 3.37 7.47 14.00
C PRO A 75 4.09 8.04 12.78
N GLN A 76 4.03 7.33 11.67
CA GLN A 76 4.69 7.78 10.44
C GLN A 76 3.69 7.84 9.30
N ASN A 77 3.78 8.91 8.52
CA ASN A 77 2.95 9.06 7.33
C ASN A 77 3.69 8.42 6.16
N ILE A 78 3.02 7.47 5.51
CA ILE A 78 3.57 6.77 4.36
C ILE A 78 2.81 7.21 3.13
N LYS A 79 3.53 7.71 2.13
CA LYS A 79 2.97 8.00 0.81
C LYS A 79 3.32 6.83 -0.10
N ALA A 80 2.31 6.07 -0.48
CA ALA A 80 2.48 4.84 -1.25
C ALA A 80 1.97 5.00 -2.68
N GLU A 81 2.19 6.16 -3.27
CA GLU A 81 1.76 6.46 -4.63
C GLU A 81 2.55 5.66 -5.65
N PHE A 82 1.90 5.29 -6.74
CA PHE A 82 2.60 4.66 -7.85
C PHE A 82 1.78 4.80 -9.13
N PRO A 83 2.46 4.74 -10.30
CA PRO A 83 1.76 4.86 -11.58
C PRO A 83 0.78 3.71 -11.78
N ALA A 84 -0.40 4.04 -12.27
CA ALA A 84 -1.41 3.05 -12.61
C ALA A 84 -1.21 2.58 -14.05
N LEU A 85 -1.56 1.33 -14.31
CA LEU A 85 -1.61 0.84 -15.68
C LEU A 85 -2.92 1.30 -16.32
N VAL A 86 -2.82 1.95 -17.45
CA VAL A 86 -3.97 2.52 -18.17
C VAL A 86 -4.00 2.00 -19.59
N GLY A 87 -5.13 2.19 -20.27
CA GLY A 87 -5.32 1.81 -21.66
C GLY A 87 -5.10 0.32 -21.88
N LYS A 88 -4.41 0.00 -22.96
CA LYS A 88 -4.15 -1.39 -23.35
C LYS A 88 -3.37 -2.16 -22.27
N ALA A 89 -2.39 -1.51 -21.66
CA ALA A 89 -1.60 -2.15 -20.61
C ALA A 89 -2.45 -2.53 -19.42
N GLY A 90 -3.41 -1.67 -19.05
CA GLY A 90 -4.35 -1.98 -17.98
C GLY A 90 -5.25 -3.15 -18.32
N ASP A 91 -5.75 -3.20 -19.55
CA ASP A 91 -6.62 -4.29 -20.01
C ASP A 91 -5.85 -5.63 -20.04
N GLU A 92 -4.62 -5.60 -20.53
CA GLU A 92 -3.78 -6.80 -20.56
C GLU A 92 -3.48 -7.31 -19.16
N ALA A 93 -3.20 -6.41 -18.22
CA ALA A 93 -2.95 -6.79 -16.84
C ALA A 93 -4.18 -7.46 -16.21
N ASP A 94 -5.38 -6.90 -16.45
CA ASP A 94 -6.61 -7.49 -15.97
C ASP A 94 -6.81 -8.90 -16.53
N ALA A 95 -6.61 -9.06 -17.82
CA ALA A 95 -6.77 -10.36 -18.46
C ALA A 95 -5.81 -11.40 -17.89
N ALA A 96 -4.64 -10.98 -17.44
CA ALA A 96 -3.65 -11.85 -16.83
C ALA A 96 -3.89 -12.06 -15.32
N GLY A 97 -4.94 -11.49 -14.76
CA GLY A 97 -5.23 -11.62 -13.33
C GLY A 97 -4.49 -10.60 -12.45
N ASN A 98 -3.67 -9.75 -13.05
CA ASN A 98 -2.98 -8.69 -12.32
C ASN A 98 -3.87 -7.44 -12.29
N THR A 99 -4.93 -7.53 -11.51
CA THR A 99 -5.94 -6.47 -11.41
C THR A 99 -5.38 -5.27 -10.66
N GLN A 100 -6.12 -4.16 -10.73
CA GLN A 100 -5.77 -2.96 -9.99
C GLN A 100 -5.61 -3.24 -8.50
N ARG A 101 -6.51 -4.03 -7.92
CA ARG A 101 -6.42 -4.37 -6.51
C ARG A 101 -5.15 -5.17 -6.21
N VAL A 102 -4.82 -6.14 -7.04
CA VAL A 102 -3.61 -6.94 -6.87
C VAL A 102 -2.37 -6.05 -6.95
N GLN A 103 -2.33 -5.13 -7.90
CA GLN A 103 -1.22 -4.20 -8.04
C GLN A 103 -1.05 -3.33 -6.80
N ILE A 104 -2.17 -2.82 -6.26
CA ILE A 104 -2.14 -1.98 -5.05
C ILE A 104 -1.65 -2.78 -3.85
N VAL A 105 -2.17 -3.99 -3.65
CA VAL A 105 -1.75 -4.84 -2.53
C VAL A 105 -0.26 -5.15 -2.62
N ASN A 106 0.22 -5.51 -3.81
CA ASN A 106 1.63 -5.84 -4.01
C ASN A 106 2.53 -4.63 -3.73
N HIS A 107 2.10 -3.45 -4.18
CA HIS A 107 2.87 -2.24 -3.96
C HIS A 107 2.96 -1.89 -2.47
N ILE A 108 1.83 -1.94 -1.76
CA ILE A 108 1.81 -1.66 -0.32
C ILE A 108 2.65 -2.68 0.44
N ALA A 109 2.63 -3.95 0.03
CA ALA A 109 3.48 -4.97 0.64
C ALA A 109 4.97 -4.62 0.48
N ALA A 110 5.38 -4.21 -0.70
CA ALA A 110 6.77 -3.83 -0.96
C ALA A 110 7.17 -2.57 -0.19
N VAL A 111 6.28 -1.57 -0.13
CA VAL A 111 6.51 -0.36 0.66
C VAL A 111 6.67 -0.72 2.14
N THR A 112 5.84 -1.61 2.65
CA THR A 112 5.92 -2.04 4.04
C THR A 112 7.21 -2.78 4.34
N GLN A 113 7.64 -3.69 3.45
CA GLN A 113 8.93 -4.36 3.59
C GLN A 113 10.07 -3.36 3.67
N ASN A 114 10.07 -2.39 2.77
CA ASN A 114 11.11 -1.36 2.78
C ASN A 114 11.07 -0.52 4.05
N TRP A 115 9.88 -0.13 4.49
CA TRP A 115 9.72 0.63 5.71
C TRP A 115 10.26 -0.12 6.92
N LEU A 116 10.11 -1.43 6.94
CA LEU A 116 10.62 -2.28 8.01
C LEU A 116 12.08 -2.68 7.81
N GLY A 117 12.76 -2.08 6.83
CA GLY A 117 14.18 -2.25 6.61
C GLY A 117 14.57 -3.38 5.68
N LYS A 118 13.62 -3.96 4.94
CA LYS A 118 13.90 -5.08 4.06
C LYS A 118 13.54 -4.74 2.62
N GLY A 119 14.52 -4.90 1.72
CA GLY A 119 14.30 -4.69 0.30
C GLY A 119 14.46 -3.24 -0.13
N ALA A 120 14.36 -3.01 -1.43
CA ALA A 120 14.46 -1.68 -2.01
C ALA A 120 13.14 -0.95 -1.90
N ASP A 121 13.21 0.39 -1.88
CA ASP A 121 12.01 1.21 -1.87
C ASP A 121 11.34 1.17 -3.25
N PRO A 122 10.13 0.63 -3.36
CA PRO A 122 9.46 0.51 -4.66
C PRO A 122 8.80 1.81 -5.13
N ARG A 123 8.79 2.86 -4.30
CA ARG A 123 8.04 4.08 -4.61
C ARG A 123 8.70 4.98 -5.63
N GLY A 124 10.03 4.90 -5.72
CA GLY A 124 10.77 5.73 -6.65
C GLY A 124 10.59 7.21 -6.36
N LYS A 125 10.58 8.00 -7.44
CA LYS A 125 10.53 9.45 -7.31
C LYS A 125 9.18 10.01 -6.85
N TYR A 126 8.13 9.23 -6.97
CA TYR A 126 6.77 9.72 -6.67
C TYR A 126 6.53 9.93 -5.19
N SER A 127 7.23 9.20 -4.35
CA SER A 127 6.95 9.24 -2.92
C SER A 127 8.12 9.62 -2.05
N ARG A 128 9.25 9.92 -2.64
CA ARG A 128 10.46 10.19 -1.87
C ARG A 128 10.34 11.37 -0.93
N LEU A 129 9.59 12.37 -1.35
CA LEU A 129 9.42 13.57 -0.55
C LEU A 129 8.43 13.39 0.59
N GLY A 130 7.72 12.29 0.61
CA GLY A 130 6.62 12.10 1.53
C GLY A 130 6.95 11.37 2.79
N ARG A 131 8.15 10.92 2.96
CA ARG A 131 8.46 10.15 4.14
C ARG A 131 9.30 10.90 5.15
#